data_4e8bc41b5d08a64557647907ff1a4430
#
_entry.id   4e8bc41b5d08a64557647907ff1a4430
#
_cell.length_a   1.000
_cell.length_b   1.000
_cell.length_c   1.000
_cell.angle_alpha   90.00
_cell.angle_beta   90.00
_cell.angle_gamma   90.00
#
_symmetry.space_group_name_H-M   'P 1'
#
loop_
_entity.id
_entity.type
_entity.pdbx_description
1 polymer ?
#
loop_
_entity_poly.entity_id
_entity_poly.type
_entity_poly.pdbx_seq_one_letter_code
_entity_poly.pdbx_strand_id
1 'polypeptide(L)'
;MKASLPVIFMLASVIGLGGCASLNTPERMPMTLEQVVALAKEGKDAQAIIQQIQASHTMFDATASQYAKLSRDGVPDAVLDFMQSGQLKMAERQGRREAMHDAWFWGRGYWGWGYASGWAPRPYGVWMNGRYYKRSY
;
A
#
# COMPACT_ATOMS: atom_id res chain seq x y z
N MET A 1 -8.02 56.14 -36.34
CA MET A 1 -8.11 54.69 -36.18
C MET A 1 -8.70 54.40 -34.80
N LYS A 2 -10.00 54.18 -34.73
CA LYS A 2 -10.73 53.89 -33.47
C LYS A 2 -10.94 52.38 -33.38
N ALA A 3 -10.07 51.67 -32.72
CA ALA A 3 -10.25 50.25 -32.41
C ALA A 3 -11.30 50.14 -31.30
N SER A 4 -12.43 49.51 -31.64
CA SER A 4 -13.60 49.40 -30.78
C SER A 4 -13.27 48.51 -29.56
N LEU A 5 -13.35 49.09 -28.40
CA LEU A 5 -13.19 48.42 -27.07
C LEU A 5 -14.01 47.12 -26.89
N PRO A 6 -15.18 46.94 -27.51
CA PRO A 6 -15.99 45.73 -27.25
C PRO A 6 -15.41 44.46 -27.87
N VAL A 7 -14.51 44.52 -28.87
CA VAL A 7 -13.91 43.32 -29.48
C VAL A 7 -12.86 42.66 -28.61
N ILE A 8 -12.18 43.41 -27.78
CA ILE A 8 -11.14 42.90 -26.86
C ILE A 8 -11.79 42.15 -25.68
N PHE A 9 -13.00 42.53 -25.26
CA PHE A 9 -13.69 41.85 -24.16
C PHE A 9 -14.29 40.51 -24.57
N MET A 10 -14.59 40.30 -25.83
CA MET A 10 -15.16 39.04 -26.36
C MET A 10 -14.10 37.94 -26.54
N LEU A 11 -12.83 38.31 -26.74
CA LEU A 11 -11.75 37.33 -26.88
C LEU A 11 -11.26 36.76 -25.54
N ALA A 12 -11.50 37.45 -24.43
CA ALA A 12 -11.07 37.00 -23.09
C ALA A 12 -11.97 35.91 -22.50
N SER A 13 -13.20 35.72 -23.01
CA SER A 13 -14.17 34.75 -22.48
C SER A 13 -13.99 33.30 -22.97
N VAL A 14 -13.14 33.05 -23.96
CA VAL A 14 -12.96 31.71 -24.57
C VAL A 14 -11.90 30.86 -23.89
N ILE A 15 -11.07 31.45 -23.02
CA ILE A 15 -9.93 30.74 -22.39
C ILE A 15 -10.36 30.04 -21.08
N GLY A 16 -11.58 30.30 -20.57
CA GLY A 16 -12.07 29.78 -19.28
C GLY A 16 -12.66 28.36 -19.27
N LEU A 17 -12.83 27.71 -20.43
CA LEU A 17 -13.43 26.39 -20.56
C LEU A 17 -12.41 25.28 -20.94
N GLY A 18 -11.11 25.57 -20.73
CA GLY A 18 -10.03 24.59 -20.84
C GLY A 18 -10.18 23.53 -19.76
N GLY A 19 -10.97 22.53 -20.10
CA GLY A 19 -11.42 21.38 -19.41
C GLY A 19 -10.46 20.84 -18.37
N CYS A 20 -11.02 20.31 -17.30
CA CYS A 20 -10.46 19.19 -16.56
C CYS A 20 -10.14 18.12 -17.62
N ALA A 21 -8.92 18.16 -18.17
CA ALA A 21 -8.34 17.00 -18.80
C ALA A 21 -8.35 15.96 -17.67
N SER A 22 -9.31 15.07 -17.70
CA SER A 22 -9.23 13.82 -16.95
C SER A 22 -7.84 13.31 -17.24
N LEU A 23 -6.94 13.40 -16.25
CA LEU A 23 -5.69 12.67 -16.28
C LEU A 23 -6.14 11.23 -16.31
N ASN A 24 -6.30 10.71 -17.53
CA ASN A 24 -6.56 9.32 -17.81
C ASN A 24 -5.30 8.62 -17.32
N THR A 25 -5.21 8.41 -16.00
CA THR A 25 -4.17 7.61 -15.41
C THR A 25 -4.37 6.26 -16.07
N PRO A 26 -3.44 5.77 -16.88
CA PRO A 26 -3.61 4.49 -17.54
C PRO A 26 -3.94 3.50 -16.45
N GLU A 27 -5.08 2.85 -16.57
CA GLU A 27 -5.51 1.82 -15.62
C GLU A 27 -4.40 0.78 -15.60
N ARG A 28 -3.58 0.84 -14.54
CA ARG A 28 -2.40 0.01 -14.43
C ARG A 28 -2.91 -1.39 -14.14
N MET A 29 -2.92 -2.23 -15.17
CA MET A 29 -3.27 -3.62 -15.02
C MET A 29 -2.28 -4.28 -14.06
N PRO A 30 -2.75 -4.91 -12.97
CA PRO A 30 -1.88 -5.63 -12.08
C PRO A 30 -1.17 -6.74 -12.84
N MET A 31 0.13 -6.90 -12.61
CA MET A 31 0.92 -7.96 -13.23
C MET A 31 0.53 -9.31 -12.61
N THR A 32 0.40 -10.35 -13.44
CA THR A 32 0.11 -11.71 -12.97
C THR A 32 1.40 -12.53 -12.79
N LEU A 33 1.30 -13.64 -12.04
CA LEU A 33 2.44 -14.57 -11.85
C LEU A 33 2.90 -15.18 -13.18
N GLU A 34 1.97 -15.45 -14.09
CA GLU A 34 2.25 -15.98 -15.43
C GLU A 34 3.08 -14.99 -16.27
N GLN A 35 2.80 -13.70 -16.13
CA GLN A 35 3.58 -12.64 -16.79
C GLN A 35 5.01 -12.58 -16.25
N VAL A 36 5.21 -12.77 -14.94
CA VAL A 36 6.56 -12.85 -14.35
C VAL A 36 7.33 -14.05 -14.91
N VAL A 37 6.67 -15.21 -15.03
CA VAL A 37 7.28 -16.41 -15.65
C VAL A 37 7.60 -16.17 -17.13
N ALA A 38 6.71 -15.52 -17.87
CA ALA A 38 6.95 -15.19 -19.28
C ALA A 38 8.20 -14.32 -19.44
N LEU A 39 8.35 -13.27 -18.63
CA LEU A 39 9.53 -12.40 -18.64
C LEU A 39 10.81 -13.13 -18.31
N ALA A 40 10.77 -14.08 -17.36
CA ALA A 40 11.92 -14.92 -17.02
C ALA A 40 12.29 -15.84 -18.18
N LYS A 41 11.31 -16.46 -18.85
CA LYS A 41 11.52 -17.31 -20.04
C LYS A 41 12.03 -16.53 -21.25
N GLU A 42 11.69 -15.26 -21.37
CA GLU A 42 12.27 -14.33 -22.38
C GLU A 42 13.73 -14.00 -22.08
N GLY A 43 14.29 -14.46 -20.96
CA GLY A 43 15.67 -14.19 -20.57
C GLY A 43 15.91 -12.76 -20.09
N LYS A 44 14.88 -12.07 -19.61
CA LYS A 44 15.03 -10.74 -19.01
C LYS A 44 15.82 -10.81 -17.72
N ASP A 45 16.68 -9.82 -17.54
CA ASP A 45 17.45 -9.69 -16.30
C ASP A 45 16.53 -9.52 -15.08
N ALA A 46 16.95 -10.07 -13.94
CA ALA A 46 16.21 -10.02 -12.70
C ALA A 46 15.82 -8.58 -12.30
N GLN A 47 16.73 -7.62 -12.50
CA GLN A 47 16.48 -6.20 -12.19
C GLN A 47 15.41 -5.60 -13.10
N ALA A 48 15.38 -5.97 -14.39
CA ALA A 48 14.36 -5.53 -15.31
C ALA A 48 12.97 -6.05 -14.93
N ILE A 49 12.88 -7.30 -14.48
CA ILE A 49 11.63 -7.90 -14.00
C ILE A 49 11.16 -7.18 -12.73
N ILE A 50 12.06 -6.95 -11.77
CA ILE A 50 11.74 -6.22 -10.52
C ILE A 50 11.23 -4.81 -10.82
N GLN A 51 11.86 -4.09 -11.76
CA GLN A 51 11.42 -2.76 -12.16
C GLN A 51 10.01 -2.79 -12.77
N GLN A 52 9.67 -3.79 -13.56
CA GLN A 52 8.32 -3.95 -14.12
C GLN A 52 7.29 -4.24 -13.04
N ILE A 53 7.63 -5.10 -12.06
CA ILE A 53 6.76 -5.37 -10.90
C ILE A 53 6.52 -4.08 -10.11
N GLN A 54 7.57 -3.30 -9.86
CA GLN A 54 7.45 -2.01 -9.17
C GLN A 54 6.60 -1.00 -9.95
N ALA A 55 6.80 -0.91 -11.26
CA ALA A 55 6.05 0.00 -12.13
C ALA A 55 4.55 -0.36 -12.20
N SER A 56 4.21 -1.66 -12.14
CA SER A 56 2.83 -2.11 -12.09
C SER A 56 2.16 -1.90 -10.74
N HIS A 57 2.93 -1.55 -9.70
CA HIS A 57 2.48 -1.48 -8.30
C HIS A 57 1.77 -2.76 -7.80
N THR A 58 2.05 -3.90 -8.44
CA THR A 58 1.46 -5.17 -8.08
C THR A 58 2.13 -5.73 -6.84
N MET A 59 1.31 -6.17 -5.90
CA MET A 59 1.74 -6.95 -4.74
C MET A 59 1.24 -8.36 -4.92
N PHE A 60 2.13 -9.31 -4.86
CA PHE A 60 1.80 -10.73 -5.03
C PHE A 60 1.52 -11.35 -3.66
N ASP A 61 0.39 -12.03 -3.55
CA ASP A 61 0.07 -12.89 -2.41
C ASP A 61 0.19 -14.34 -2.86
N ALA A 62 1.42 -14.85 -2.84
CA ALA A 62 1.75 -16.18 -3.32
C ALA A 62 2.05 -17.13 -2.16
N THR A 63 1.55 -18.36 -2.27
CA THR A 63 1.83 -19.44 -1.31
C THR A 63 3.23 -20.01 -1.51
N ALA A 64 3.75 -20.70 -0.50
CA ALA A 64 5.06 -21.38 -0.62
C ALA A 64 5.14 -22.35 -1.81
N SER A 65 4.03 -23.05 -2.11
CA SER A 65 3.95 -23.94 -3.28
C SER A 65 4.03 -23.20 -4.61
N GLN A 66 3.44 -22.00 -4.68
CA GLN A 66 3.53 -21.13 -5.86
C GLN A 66 4.95 -20.59 -6.04
N TYR A 67 5.63 -20.16 -4.98
CA TYR A 67 7.05 -19.78 -5.05
C TYR A 67 7.94 -20.93 -5.52
N ALA A 68 7.72 -22.15 -4.99
CA ALA A 68 8.45 -23.33 -5.45
C ALA A 68 8.18 -23.65 -6.93
N LYS A 69 6.99 -23.38 -7.43
CA LYS A 69 6.66 -23.51 -8.86
C LYS A 69 7.38 -22.43 -9.68
N LEU A 70 7.34 -21.17 -9.27
CA LEU A 70 8.01 -20.07 -9.96
C LEU A 70 9.52 -20.32 -10.09
N SER A 71 10.17 -20.81 -9.02
CA SER A 71 11.59 -21.21 -9.04
C SER A 71 11.84 -22.31 -10.07
N ARG A 72 11.01 -23.35 -10.13
CA ARG A 72 11.12 -24.42 -11.14
C ARG A 72 10.86 -23.94 -12.56
N ASP A 73 10.01 -22.93 -12.74
CA ASP A 73 9.69 -22.31 -14.03
C ASP A 73 10.80 -21.35 -14.51
N GLY A 74 11.88 -21.19 -13.73
CA GLY A 74 13.07 -20.43 -14.11
C GLY A 74 13.04 -18.95 -13.70
N VAL A 75 12.16 -18.56 -12.78
CA VAL A 75 12.18 -17.19 -12.23
C VAL A 75 13.43 -17.03 -11.35
N PRO A 76 14.25 -15.98 -11.56
CA PRO A 76 15.45 -15.75 -10.77
C PRO A 76 15.16 -15.56 -9.27
N ASP A 77 16.02 -16.09 -8.41
CA ASP A 77 15.86 -16.02 -6.94
C ASP A 77 15.72 -14.56 -6.45
N ALA A 78 16.46 -13.61 -7.03
CA ALA A 78 16.35 -12.19 -6.68
C ALA A 78 14.95 -11.62 -6.91
N VAL A 79 14.20 -12.11 -7.90
CA VAL A 79 12.81 -11.72 -8.15
C VAL A 79 11.90 -12.34 -7.10
N LEU A 80 12.11 -13.61 -6.75
CA LEU A 80 11.35 -14.30 -5.71
C LEU A 80 11.53 -13.63 -4.34
N ASP A 81 12.77 -13.31 -3.98
CA ASP A 81 13.10 -12.59 -2.74
C ASP A 81 12.43 -11.21 -2.68
N PHE A 82 12.43 -10.49 -3.81
CA PHE A 82 11.75 -9.20 -3.92
C PHE A 82 10.23 -9.36 -3.68
N MET A 83 9.59 -10.34 -4.31
CA MET A 83 8.16 -10.60 -4.15
C MET A 83 7.82 -11.00 -2.70
N GLN A 84 8.61 -11.87 -2.07
CA GLN A 84 8.43 -12.29 -0.68
C GLN A 84 8.62 -11.11 0.29
N SER A 85 9.64 -10.28 0.06
CA SER A 85 9.87 -9.08 0.89
C SER A 85 8.70 -8.10 0.84
N GLY A 86 8.06 -7.98 -0.33
CA GLY A 86 6.84 -7.20 -0.53
C GLY A 86 5.68 -7.73 0.30
N GLN A 87 5.46 -9.04 0.25
CA GLN A 87 4.42 -9.74 1.02
C GLN A 87 4.61 -9.57 2.53
N LEU A 88 5.84 -9.73 3.03
CA LEU A 88 6.16 -9.51 4.45
C LEU A 88 5.88 -8.07 4.91
N LYS A 89 6.24 -7.08 4.10
CA LYS A 89 5.95 -5.68 4.39
C LYS A 89 4.44 -5.39 4.42
N MET A 90 3.66 -6.07 3.58
CA MET A 90 2.21 -5.95 3.60
C MET A 90 1.62 -6.53 4.89
N ALA A 91 2.03 -7.75 5.27
CA ALA A 91 1.60 -8.39 6.50
C ALA A 91 1.95 -7.55 7.74
N GLU A 92 3.16 -6.96 7.77
CA GLU A 92 3.57 -6.05 8.84
C GLU A 92 2.68 -4.80 8.92
N ARG A 93 2.38 -4.18 7.77
CA ARG A 93 1.50 -2.99 7.73
C ARG A 93 0.08 -3.33 8.18
N GLN A 94 -0.43 -4.50 7.79
CA GLN A 94 -1.76 -4.95 8.19
C GLN A 94 -1.82 -5.20 9.69
N GLY A 95 -0.87 -5.96 10.24
CA GLY A 95 -0.79 -6.20 11.69
C GLY A 95 -0.64 -4.91 12.51
N ARG A 96 0.11 -3.92 11.99
CA ARG A 96 0.22 -2.61 12.63
C ARG A 96 -1.10 -1.82 12.61
N ARG A 97 -1.88 -1.91 11.51
CA ARG A 97 -3.21 -1.27 11.42
C ARG A 97 -4.19 -1.91 12.38
N GLU A 98 -4.20 -3.24 12.46
CA GLU A 98 -5.05 -4.00 13.38
C GLU A 98 -4.71 -3.65 14.84
N ALA A 99 -3.42 -3.64 15.20
CA ALA A 99 -2.97 -3.25 16.53
C ALA A 99 -3.37 -1.80 16.89
N MET A 100 -3.29 -0.86 15.93
CA MET A 100 -3.74 0.52 16.15
C MET A 100 -5.26 0.61 16.30
N HIS A 101 -6.02 -0.15 15.51
CA HIS A 101 -7.47 -0.20 15.61
C HIS A 101 -7.91 -0.74 16.96
N ASP A 102 -7.29 -1.83 17.41
CA ASP A 102 -7.56 -2.44 18.70
C ASP A 102 -7.17 -1.51 19.86
N ALA A 103 -6.00 -0.88 19.78
CA ALA A 103 -5.58 0.11 20.77
C ALA A 103 -6.54 1.31 20.83
N TRP A 104 -7.07 1.75 19.68
CA TRP A 104 -8.04 2.85 19.62
C TRP A 104 -9.41 2.43 20.17
N PHE A 105 -9.90 1.24 19.80
CA PHE A 105 -11.21 0.73 20.19
C PHE A 105 -11.23 0.39 21.68
N TRP A 106 -10.25 -0.35 22.16
CA TRP A 106 -10.17 -0.76 23.57
C TRP A 106 -9.63 0.36 24.46
N GLY A 107 -8.70 1.16 23.98
CA GLY A 107 -8.15 2.30 24.73
C GLY A 107 -9.18 3.40 24.99
N ARG A 108 -10.05 3.69 24.03
CA ARG A 108 -11.05 4.77 24.15
C ARG A 108 -12.35 4.32 24.80
N GLY A 109 -12.76 3.06 24.58
CA GLY A 109 -13.99 2.52 25.16
C GLY A 109 -13.83 2.15 26.63
N TYR A 110 -12.69 1.57 27.01
CA TYR A 110 -12.46 1.08 28.37
C TYR A 110 -11.95 2.17 29.33
N TRP A 111 -11.19 3.16 28.82
CA TRP A 111 -10.59 4.21 29.65
C TRP A 111 -11.40 5.51 29.70
N GLY A 112 -12.30 5.75 28.74
CA GLY A 112 -13.11 6.97 28.70
C GLY A 112 -14.16 7.04 29.83
N TRP A 113 -14.64 5.91 30.31
CA TRP A 113 -15.65 5.85 31.38
C TRP A 113 -15.06 5.55 32.76
N GLY A 114 -13.90 4.90 32.82
CA GLY A 114 -13.26 4.51 34.09
C GLY A 114 -12.55 5.66 34.81
N TYR A 115 -12.07 6.67 34.07
CA TYR A 115 -11.39 7.82 34.69
C TYR A 115 -12.35 8.79 35.39
N ALA A 116 -13.60 8.83 34.97
CA ALA A 116 -14.61 9.67 35.61
C ALA A 116 -15.14 9.10 36.94
N SER A 117 -14.98 7.78 37.17
CA SER A 117 -15.53 7.10 38.35
C SER A 117 -14.52 6.72 39.42
N GLY A 118 -13.21 6.90 39.16
CA GLY A 118 -12.15 6.56 40.14
C GLY A 118 -12.02 5.06 40.50
N TRP A 119 -12.79 4.20 39.89
CA TRP A 119 -12.91 2.78 40.25
C TRP A 119 -12.37 1.79 39.22
N ALA A 120 -11.71 2.25 38.15
CA ALA A 120 -11.13 1.36 37.15
C ALA A 120 -9.91 0.62 37.75
N PRO A 121 -9.89 -0.73 37.75
CA PRO A 121 -8.72 -1.49 38.16
C PRO A 121 -7.59 -1.19 37.17
N ARG A 122 -6.46 -0.69 37.68
CA ARG A 122 -5.25 -0.46 36.88
C ARG A 122 -4.72 -1.80 36.38
N PRO A 123 -4.51 -1.98 35.05
CA PRO A 123 -3.90 -3.20 34.56
C PRO A 123 -2.49 -3.35 35.13
N TYR A 124 -2.26 -4.43 35.84
CA TYR A 124 -0.97 -4.72 36.49
C TYR A 124 0.15 -5.09 35.50
N GLY A 125 -0.12 -5.12 34.19
CA GLY A 125 0.88 -5.45 33.19
C GLY A 125 0.35 -5.31 31.76
N VAL A 126 1.26 -5.39 30.80
CA VAL A 126 0.97 -5.27 29.35
C VAL A 126 1.53 -6.49 28.63
N TRP A 127 0.74 -7.05 27.70
CA TRP A 127 1.20 -8.06 26.77
C TRP A 127 1.88 -7.39 25.58
N MET A 128 3.17 -7.67 25.37
CA MET A 128 3.91 -7.23 24.20
C MET A 128 4.70 -8.40 23.61
N ASN A 129 4.60 -8.59 22.29
CA ASN A 129 5.30 -9.64 21.56
C ASN A 129 5.15 -11.05 22.16
N GLY A 130 3.93 -11.41 22.58
CA GLY A 130 3.66 -12.71 23.19
C GLY A 130 4.23 -12.90 24.60
N ARG A 131 4.71 -11.84 25.25
CA ARG A 131 5.19 -11.88 26.64
C ARG A 131 4.42 -10.91 27.53
N TYR A 132 4.13 -11.34 28.74
CA TYR A 132 3.47 -10.52 29.76
C TYR A 132 4.52 -9.78 30.58
N TYR A 133 4.45 -8.46 30.57
CA TYR A 133 5.32 -7.58 31.37
C TYR A 133 4.52 -7.05 32.57
N LYS A 134 4.85 -7.52 33.76
CA LYS A 134 4.28 -6.98 34.99
C LYS A 134 4.98 -5.67 35.33
N ARG A 135 4.23 -4.61 35.55
CA ARG A 135 4.77 -3.34 36.02
C ARG A 135 5.12 -3.48 37.51
N SER A 136 6.40 -3.48 37.85
CA SER A 136 6.88 -3.35 39.23
C SER A 136 6.91 -1.88 39.59
N TYR A 137 6.34 -1.53 40.72
CA TYR A 137 6.46 -0.21 41.32
C TYR A 137 7.67 -0.21 42.24
#